data_d3483217d230eea4133d4cea05008d95
#
_entry.id   d3483217d230eea4133d4cea05008d95
#
_cell.length_a   1.000
_cell.length_b   1.000
_cell.length_c   1.000
_cell.angle_alpha   90.00
_cell.angle_beta   90.00
_cell.angle_gamma   90.00
#
_symmetry.space_group_name_H-M   'P 1'
#
loop_
_entity.id
_entity.type
_entity.pdbx_description
1 polymer ?
#
loop_
_entity_poly.entity_id
_entity_poly.type
_entity_poly.pdbx_seq_one_letter_code
_entity_poly.pdbx_strand_id
1 'polypeptide(L)'
;MRRIPGEFWYTEGDGTTTRLISGILAGQTFSSHLTGDASIQKRPMGRIISPLRSMGASIESLRGNGCAPLRIEGRPLQGIHYDSPVASAQVKSCVLLAGLYANAVTSVTEPALSRNHTELMLRYFGGQVTAEGKTASVSPEPKLRGGKGEVPGDISSAAYFLAAALLVPGSEVLLKHVGVNPTRDGILRVIRSMAGDVRLLNKTVSGCEPAADLLIRYGSLHGTDIGGDLIPTLIDELPILAVLAAFADGTTTIRDAGELRVKESDRLSILVESLTAMGADVTGTEDGMIIRGGRSLHGAVIDSHLDHRIAMSFAVAALAADGETDILHADCVRISYPDFYRDLEQLLQ
;
A
#
# COMPACT_ATOMS: atom_id res chain seq x y z
N MET A 1 16.76 -6.41 -2.80
CA MET A 1 17.16 -7.70 -2.17
C MET A 1 18.62 -8.01 -2.46
N ARG A 2 19.40 -8.41 -1.49
CA ARG A 2 20.81 -8.78 -1.63
C ARG A 2 21.12 -10.11 -0.93
N ARG A 3 22.11 -10.86 -1.42
CA ARG A 3 22.63 -12.05 -0.75
C ARG A 3 23.65 -11.61 0.32
N ILE A 4 23.51 -12.17 1.52
CA ILE A 4 24.47 -11.95 2.61
C ILE A 4 25.23 -13.24 2.94
N PRO A 5 26.42 -13.18 3.57
CA PRO A 5 27.16 -14.35 3.98
C PRO A 5 26.27 -15.28 4.84
N GLY A 6 26.37 -16.60 4.62
CA GLY A 6 25.56 -17.60 5.32
C GLY A 6 24.31 -18.06 4.58
N GLU A 7 24.24 -17.88 3.24
CA GLU A 7 23.14 -18.34 2.37
C GLU A 7 21.79 -17.64 2.58
N PHE A 8 21.77 -16.49 3.24
CA PHE A 8 20.57 -15.70 3.43
C PHE A 8 20.33 -14.71 2.29
N TRP A 9 19.06 -14.57 1.90
CA TRP A 9 18.58 -13.47 1.09
C TRP A 9 18.01 -12.38 2.00
N TYR A 10 18.55 -11.17 1.88
CA TYR A 10 18.15 -10.03 2.70
C TYR A 10 17.23 -9.11 1.92
N THR A 11 16.03 -8.85 2.44
CA THR A 11 14.97 -8.07 1.78
C THR A 11 14.81 -6.65 2.36
N GLU A 12 15.70 -6.22 3.25
CA GLU A 12 15.56 -4.96 3.99
C GLU A 12 14.21 -4.88 4.71
N GLY A 13 13.54 -3.72 4.75
CA GLY A 13 12.21 -3.54 5.35
C GLY A 13 11.03 -3.94 4.45
N ASP A 14 11.29 -4.50 3.26
CA ASP A 14 10.26 -4.75 2.26
C ASP A 14 9.51 -6.07 2.45
N GLY A 15 8.34 -5.97 3.08
CA GLY A 15 7.42 -7.09 3.27
C GLY A 15 6.80 -7.61 1.97
N THR A 16 6.69 -6.78 0.94
CA THR A 16 6.16 -7.19 -0.38
C THR A 16 7.14 -8.12 -1.06
N THR A 17 8.39 -7.70 -1.23
CA THR A 17 9.44 -8.55 -1.81
C THR A 17 9.57 -9.87 -1.04
N THR A 18 9.61 -9.81 0.30
CA THR A 18 9.71 -11.02 1.14
C THR A 18 8.61 -12.02 0.84
N ARG A 19 7.35 -11.57 0.77
CA ARG A 19 6.22 -12.46 0.54
C ARG A 19 6.13 -12.97 -0.89
N LEU A 20 6.32 -12.11 -1.88
CA LEU A 20 6.22 -12.50 -3.28
C LEU A 20 7.32 -13.49 -3.68
N ILE A 21 8.57 -13.21 -3.32
CA ILE A 21 9.70 -14.07 -3.65
C ILE A 21 9.60 -15.45 -2.99
N SER A 22 8.96 -15.56 -1.82
CA SER A 22 8.71 -16.84 -1.16
C SER A 22 7.92 -17.80 -2.05
N GLY A 23 6.94 -17.29 -2.82
CA GLY A 23 6.19 -18.10 -3.79
C GLY A 23 7.08 -18.65 -4.89
N ILE A 24 7.98 -17.83 -5.44
CA ILE A 24 8.94 -18.26 -6.47
C ILE A 24 9.93 -19.28 -5.91
N LEU A 25 10.50 -19.00 -4.73
CA LEU A 25 11.51 -19.87 -4.10
C LEU A 25 10.94 -21.24 -3.71
N ALA A 26 9.65 -21.31 -3.35
CA ALA A 26 8.99 -22.56 -2.99
C ALA A 26 8.99 -23.61 -4.11
N GLY A 27 8.92 -23.17 -5.37
CA GLY A 27 8.92 -24.04 -6.56
C GLY A 27 10.31 -24.31 -7.17
N GLN A 28 11.41 -23.91 -6.52
CA GLN A 28 12.75 -24.12 -7.04
C GLN A 28 13.31 -25.50 -6.68
N THR A 29 14.53 -25.80 -7.16
CA THR A 29 15.24 -27.08 -6.88
C THR A 29 16.33 -26.94 -5.81
N PHE A 30 16.40 -25.80 -5.13
CA PHE A 30 17.40 -25.47 -4.13
C PHE A 30 16.76 -24.93 -2.85
N SER A 31 17.51 -24.95 -1.75
CA SER A 31 17.08 -24.37 -0.47
C SER A 31 17.47 -22.88 -0.39
N SER A 32 16.65 -22.12 0.30
CA SER A 32 16.85 -20.68 0.50
C SER A 32 16.54 -20.29 1.94
N HIS A 33 17.30 -19.33 2.47
CA HIS A 33 16.97 -18.64 3.71
C HIS A 33 16.63 -17.19 3.40
N LEU A 34 15.50 -16.71 3.91
CA LEU A 34 14.98 -15.38 3.64
C LEU A 34 14.83 -14.59 4.94
N THR A 35 15.44 -13.41 5.01
CA THR A 35 15.38 -12.54 6.19
C THR A 35 15.32 -11.08 5.78
N GLY A 36 15.19 -10.18 6.74
CA GLY A 36 15.19 -8.73 6.57
C GLY A 36 15.58 -8.02 7.86
N ASP A 37 15.32 -6.74 7.91
CA ASP A 37 15.55 -5.90 9.09
C ASP A 37 14.63 -6.26 10.28
N ALA A 38 14.73 -5.47 11.35
CA ALA A 38 13.94 -5.69 12.56
C ALA A 38 12.43 -5.56 12.32
N SER A 39 12.01 -4.78 11.32
CA SER A 39 10.60 -4.64 10.94
C SER A 39 10.07 -5.94 10.33
N ILE A 40 10.77 -6.48 9.32
CA ILE A 40 10.38 -7.76 8.69
C ILE A 40 10.37 -8.91 9.68
N GLN A 41 11.33 -8.93 10.60
CA GLN A 41 11.45 -9.99 11.61
C GLN A 41 10.31 -9.98 12.66
N LYS A 42 9.49 -8.95 12.69
CA LYS A 42 8.29 -8.83 13.55
C LYS A 42 7.00 -9.10 12.78
N ARG A 43 7.02 -9.02 11.44
CA ARG A 43 5.81 -9.16 10.60
C ARG A 43 5.40 -10.63 10.47
N PRO A 44 4.12 -10.98 10.72
CA PRO A 44 3.61 -12.34 10.55
C PRO A 44 3.73 -12.82 9.11
N MET A 45 4.32 -13.99 8.91
CA MET A 45 4.46 -14.68 7.62
C MET A 45 3.51 -15.88 7.48
N GLY A 46 2.73 -16.19 8.51
CA GLY A 46 1.72 -17.25 8.50
C GLY A 46 0.76 -17.16 7.32
N ARG A 47 0.42 -15.93 6.90
CA ARG A 47 -0.47 -15.66 5.75
C ARG A 47 0.02 -16.24 4.42
N ILE A 48 1.35 -16.42 4.24
CA ILE A 48 1.94 -17.04 3.04
C ILE A 48 2.42 -18.46 3.34
N ILE A 49 2.86 -18.76 4.55
CA ILE A 49 3.33 -20.10 4.95
C ILE A 49 2.20 -21.12 4.79
N SER A 50 0.99 -20.78 5.24
CA SER A 50 -0.17 -21.67 5.17
C SER A 50 -0.51 -22.10 3.75
N PRO A 51 -0.82 -21.20 2.79
CA PRO A 51 -1.15 -21.59 1.43
C PRO A 51 0.02 -22.28 0.70
N LEU A 52 1.27 -21.84 0.91
CA LEU A 52 2.41 -22.50 0.28
C LEU A 52 2.57 -23.95 0.77
N ARG A 53 2.34 -24.21 2.07
CA ARG A 53 2.31 -25.58 2.59
C ARG A 53 1.18 -26.42 2.00
N SER A 54 0.01 -25.83 1.77
CA SER A 54 -1.10 -26.50 1.08
C SER A 54 -0.74 -26.88 -0.36
N MET A 55 0.17 -26.12 -1.01
CA MET A 55 0.74 -26.46 -2.32
C MET A 55 1.85 -27.53 -2.24
N GLY A 56 2.21 -28.01 -1.05
CA GLY A 56 3.29 -28.98 -0.84
C GLY A 56 4.67 -28.37 -0.56
N ALA A 57 4.78 -27.04 -0.44
CA ALA A 57 6.04 -26.37 -0.14
C ALA A 57 6.57 -26.72 1.26
N SER A 58 7.90 -26.81 1.38
CA SER A 58 8.60 -26.87 2.66
C SER A 58 9.06 -25.48 3.06
N ILE A 59 8.30 -24.82 3.89
CA ILE A 59 8.57 -23.47 4.39
C ILE A 59 8.35 -23.39 5.89
N GLU A 60 9.30 -22.82 6.61
CA GLU A 60 9.23 -22.68 8.06
C GLU A 60 9.85 -21.36 8.56
N SER A 61 9.35 -20.89 9.70
CA SER A 61 9.96 -19.82 10.47
C SER A 61 11.05 -20.41 11.36
N LEU A 62 12.30 -20.00 11.18
CA LEU A 62 13.44 -20.55 11.93
C LEU A 62 13.39 -20.27 13.43
N ARG A 63 12.64 -19.25 13.84
CA ARG A 63 12.42 -18.89 15.25
C ARG A 63 11.16 -19.53 15.84
N GLY A 64 10.37 -20.24 15.03
CA GLY A 64 9.12 -20.84 15.47
C GLY A 64 7.99 -19.86 15.82
N ASN A 65 8.19 -18.56 15.60
CA ASN A 65 7.24 -17.48 15.94
C ASN A 65 6.36 -17.03 14.74
N GLY A 66 6.47 -17.73 13.60
CA GLY A 66 5.72 -17.40 12.40
C GLY A 66 6.20 -16.14 11.64
N CYS A 67 7.35 -15.57 12.02
CA CYS A 67 7.98 -14.43 11.36
C CYS A 67 9.30 -14.86 10.68
N ALA A 68 9.93 -13.94 9.95
CA ALA A 68 11.28 -14.15 9.41
C ALA A 68 12.33 -14.30 10.55
N PRO A 69 13.45 -15.01 10.34
CA PRO A 69 13.91 -15.63 9.11
C PRO A 69 13.10 -16.86 8.69
N LEU A 70 12.92 -17.03 7.38
CA LEU A 70 12.26 -18.20 6.80
C LEU A 70 13.30 -19.12 6.15
N ARG A 71 13.11 -20.44 6.31
CA ARG A 71 13.76 -21.47 5.50
C ARG A 71 12.76 -22.01 4.50
N ILE A 72 13.15 -22.03 3.24
CA ILE A 72 12.34 -22.54 2.12
C ILE A 72 13.16 -23.60 1.40
N GLU A 73 12.66 -24.82 1.37
CA GLU A 73 13.22 -25.91 0.57
C GLU A 73 12.37 -26.05 -0.69
N GLY A 74 12.95 -25.75 -1.84
CA GLY A 74 12.27 -25.84 -3.12
C GLY A 74 11.83 -27.26 -3.43
N ARG A 75 10.59 -27.41 -3.92
CA ARG A 75 9.95 -28.71 -4.22
C ARG A 75 8.98 -28.58 -5.40
N PRO A 76 8.64 -29.70 -6.07
CA PRO A 76 7.49 -29.73 -6.96
C PRO A 76 6.23 -29.33 -6.19
N LEU A 77 5.50 -28.34 -6.74
CA LEU A 77 4.29 -27.81 -6.12
C LEU A 77 3.04 -28.40 -6.79
N GLN A 78 1.94 -28.47 -6.03
CA GLN A 78 0.63 -28.84 -6.51
C GLN A 78 -0.21 -27.59 -6.73
N GLY A 79 -1.00 -27.56 -7.82
CA GLY A 79 -2.01 -26.54 -8.03
C GLY A 79 -3.13 -26.68 -7.00
N ILE A 80 -3.58 -25.54 -6.45
CA ILE A 80 -4.66 -25.50 -5.46
C ILE A 80 -5.68 -24.40 -5.80
N HIS A 81 -6.87 -24.53 -5.22
CA HIS A 81 -7.76 -23.40 -5.01
C HIS A 81 -7.62 -22.95 -3.56
N TYR A 82 -7.28 -21.66 -3.36
CA TYR A 82 -7.10 -21.08 -2.04
C TYR A 82 -8.11 -19.99 -1.76
N ASP A 83 -8.99 -20.22 -0.78
CA ASP A 83 -9.87 -19.20 -0.25
C ASP A 83 -9.10 -18.38 0.79
N SER A 84 -8.74 -17.15 0.42
CA SER A 84 -7.99 -16.27 1.30
C SER A 84 -8.90 -15.69 2.39
N PRO A 85 -8.54 -15.79 3.66
CA PRO A 85 -9.34 -15.21 4.75
C PRO A 85 -9.29 -13.68 4.78
N VAL A 86 -8.39 -13.07 4.02
CA VAL A 86 -8.16 -11.62 3.99
C VAL A 86 -7.96 -11.13 2.55
N ALA A 87 -8.37 -9.90 2.25
CA ALA A 87 -8.07 -9.22 1.00
C ALA A 87 -6.61 -8.74 1.02
N SER A 88 -5.69 -9.55 0.50
CA SER A 88 -4.27 -9.26 0.51
C SER A 88 -3.59 -9.55 -0.83
N ALA A 89 -3.26 -8.51 -1.56
CA ALA A 89 -2.51 -8.64 -2.81
C ALA A 89 -1.19 -9.41 -2.64
N GLN A 90 -0.52 -9.28 -1.49
CA GLN A 90 0.74 -9.98 -1.22
C GLN A 90 0.54 -11.49 -1.08
N VAL A 91 -0.54 -11.92 -0.41
CA VAL A 91 -0.89 -13.35 -0.30
C VAL A 91 -1.29 -13.89 -1.66
N LYS A 92 -2.21 -13.24 -2.36
CA LYS A 92 -2.63 -13.61 -3.71
C LYS A 92 -1.44 -13.72 -4.66
N SER A 93 -0.61 -12.69 -4.74
CA SER A 93 0.57 -12.67 -5.60
C SER A 93 1.56 -13.79 -5.25
N CYS A 94 1.80 -14.06 -3.97
CA CYS A 94 2.67 -15.15 -3.53
C CYS A 94 2.16 -16.51 -4.05
N VAL A 95 0.87 -16.78 -3.89
CA VAL A 95 0.25 -18.04 -4.33
C VAL A 95 0.22 -18.17 -5.85
N LEU A 96 -0.12 -17.09 -6.59
CA LEU A 96 -0.09 -17.08 -8.04
C LEU A 96 1.33 -17.29 -8.60
N LEU A 97 2.34 -16.64 -8.00
CA LEU A 97 3.74 -16.82 -8.40
C LEU A 97 4.23 -18.25 -8.11
N ALA A 98 3.82 -18.87 -7.00
CA ALA A 98 4.08 -20.28 -6.74
C ALA A 98 3.37 -21.19 -7.75
N GLY A 99 2.14 -20.81 -8.14
CA GLY A 99 1.34 -21.53 -9.15
C GLY A 99 2.00 -21.64 -10.53
N LEU A 100 2.93 -20.74 -10.87
CA LEU A 100 3.72 -20.85 -12.12
C LEU A 100 4.59 -22.11 -12.14
N TYR A 101 4.95 -22.66 -10.99
CA TYR A 101 5.79 -23.84 -10.81
C TYR A 101 4.98 -25.07 -10.36
N ALA A 102 3.66 -24.97 -10.29
CA ALA A 102 2.81 -26.07 -9.88
C ALA A 102 2.54 -27.06 -11.02
N ASN A 103 1.99 -28.22 -10.70
CA ASN A 103 1.62 -29.26 -11.67
C ASN A 103 0.22 -29.06 -12.28
N ALA A 104 -0.57 -28.10 -11.77
CA ALA A 104 -1.93 -27.80 -12.22
C ALA A 104 -2.26 -26.32 -12.01
N VAL A 105 -3.41 -25.87 -12.51
CA VAL A 105 -3.93 -24.51 -12.30
C VAL A 105 -4.01 -24.19 -10.82
N THR A 106 -3.54 -23.01 -10.46
CA THR A 106 -3.65 -22.48 -9.10
C THR A 106 -4.56 -21.26 -9.12
N SER A 107 -5.49 -21.19 -8.18
CA SER A 107 -6.43 -20.07 -8.03
C SER A 107 -6.52 -19.54 -6.61
N VAL A 108 -6.85 -18.25 -6.50
CA VAL A 108 -7.06 -17.57 -5.21
C VAL A 108 -8.36 -16.79 -5.29
N THR A 109 -9.26 -17.03 -4.33
CA THR A 109 -10.47 -16.21 -4.11
C THR A 109 -10.27 -15.34 -2.87
N GLU A 110 -10.59 -14.06 -2.99
CA GLU A 110 -10.46 -13.08 -1.90
C GLU A 110 -11.84 -12.64 -1.39
N PRO A 111 -12.00 -12.26 -0.11
CA PRO A 111 -13.28 -11.73 0.41
C PRO A 111 -13.64 -10.37 -0.21
N ALA A 112 -12.66 -9.53 -0.52
CA ALA A 112 -12.77 -8.29 -1.27
C ALA A 112 -11.63 -8.21 -2.30
N LEU A 113 -11.83 -7.47 -3.40
CA LEU A 113 -10.81 -7.36 -4.46
C LEU A 113 -9.60 -6.57 -3.96
N SER A 114 -8.44 -7.20 -3.93
CA SER A 114 -7.16 -6.54 -3.69
C SER A 114 -6.48 -6.13 -5.00
N ARG A 115 -5.31 -5.47 -4.88
CA ARG A 115 -4.46 -5.03 -6.01
C ARG A 115 -4.20 -6.17 -6.99
N ASN A 116 -4.27 -5.87 -8.29
CA ASN A 116 -4.16 -6.85 -9.38
C ASN A 116 -2.91 -6.69 -10.26
N HIS A 117 -1.88 -6.01 -9.77
CA HIS A 117 -0.65 -5.75 -10.53
C HIS A 117 0.03 -7.04 -10.99
N THR A 118 0.06 -8.08 -10.15
CA THR A 118 0.67 -9.38 -10.50
C THR A 118 -0.05 -10.04 -11.67
N GLU A 119 -1.39 -10.02 -11.67
CA GLU A 119 -2.20 -10.56 -12.74
C GLU A 119 -1.97 -9.81 -14.06
N LEU A 120 -1.89 -8.48 -14.01
CA LEU A 120 -1.62 -7.64 -15.18
C LEU A 120 -0.20 -7.89 -15.72
N MET A 121 0.80 -7.91 -14.86
CA MET A 121 2.20 -8.15 -15.24
C MET A 121 2.40 -9.55 -15.82
N LEU A 122 1.84 -10.59 -15.19
CA LEU A 122 1.94 -11.96 -15.70
C LEU A 122 1.33 -12.07 -17.10
N ARG A 123 0.15 -11.48 -17.34
CA ARG A 123 -0.46 -11.43 -18.68
C ARG A 123 0.42 -10.71 -19.68
N TYR A 124 0.98 -9.56 -19.29
CA TYR A 124 1.85 -8.77 -20.14
C TYR A 124 3.10 -9.55 -20.58
N PHE A 125 3.67 -10.34 -19.69
CA PHE A 125 4.80 -11.21 -19.99
C PHE A 125 4.42 -12.54 -20.64
N GLY A 126 3.15 -12.75 -20.99
CA GLY A 126 2.67 -13.93 -21.72
C GLY A 126 2.19 -15.09 -20.84
N GLY A 127 2.05 -14.86 -19.53
CA GLY A 127 1.44 -15.81 -18.60
C GLY A 127 -0.07 -15.96 -18.85
N GLN A 128 -0.57 -17.17 -18.71
CA GLN A 128 -2.01 -17.45 -18.78
C GLN A 128 -2.65 -17.20 -17.42
N VAL A 129 -3.30 -16.03 -17.29
CA VAL A 129 -3.97 -15.59 -16.07
C VAL A 129 -5.40 -15.21 -16.36
N THR A 130 -6.34 -15.75 -15.61
CA THR A 130 -7.74 -15.33 -15.62
C THR A 130 -8.06 -14.60 -14.30
N ALA A 131 -9.00 -13.66 -14.37
CA ALA A 131 -9.53 -12.98 -13.20
C ALA A 131 -11.03 -12.77 -13.41
N GLU A 132 -11.84 -13.39 -12.57
CA GLU A 132 -13.29 -13.34 -12.60
C GLU A 132 -13.83 -13.00 -11.21
N GLY A 133 -14.49 -11.85 -11.10
CA GLY A 133 -14.95 -11.35 -9.81
C GLY A 133 -13.79 -11.20 -8.80
N LYS A 134 -13.84 -11.94 -7.71
CA LYS A 134 -12.83 -11.95 -6.65
C LYS A 134 -11.83 -13.11 -6.77
N THR A 135 -11.86 -13.87 -7.85
CA THR A 135 -10.97 -15.03 -8.08
C THR A 135 -9.97 -14.75 -9.20
N ALA A 136 -8.70 -14.95 -8.90
CA ALA A 136 -7.62 -14.94 -9.88
C ALA A 136 -7.01 -16.33 -10.01
N SER A 137 -6.69 -16.75 -11.25
CA SER A 137 -6.11 -18.08 -11.53
C SER A 137 -4.91 -17.96 -12.46
N VAL A 138 -3.94 -18.84 -12.32
CA VAL A 138 -2.75 -18.94 -13.17
C VAL A 138 -2.56 -20.37 -13.63
N SER A 139 -2.20 -20.53 -14.94
CA SER A 139 -1.77 -21.82 -15.47
C SER A 139 -0.28 -22.06 -15.18
N PRO A 140 0.12 -23.30 -14.91
CA PRO A 140 1.52 -23.64 -14.65
C PRO A 140 2.39 -23.53 -15.92
N GLU A 141 3.70 -23.51 -15.71
CA GLU A 141 4.76 -23.56 -16.73
C GLU A 141 4.55 -22.55 -17.89
N PRO A 142 4.31 -21.27 -17.61
CA PRO A 142 4.08 -20.30 -18.66
C PRO A 142 5.35 -20.04 -19.46
N LYS A 143 5.21 -19.85 -20.77
CA LYS A 143 6.27 -19.38 -21.65
C LYS A 143 6.38 -17.85 -21.53
N LEU A 144 6.92 -17.36 -20.42
CA LEU A 144 7.10 -15.93 -20.20
C LEU A 144 8.10 -15.34 -21.21
N ARG A 145 7.82 -14.11 -21.66
CA ARG A 145 8.65 -13.35 -22.59
C ARG A 145 9.02 -12.03 -21.96
N GLY A 146 10.29 -11.61 -22.17
CA GLY A 146 10.70 -10.27 -21.77
C GLY A 146 9.90 -9.19 -22.51
N GLY A 147 9.65 -8.08 -21.84
CA GLY A 147 8.95 -6.90 -22.37
C GLY A 147 9.60 -5.63 -21.92
N LYS A 148 9.27 -4.50 -22.58
CA LYS A 148 9.63 -3.16 -22.15
C LYS A 148 8.36 -2.46 -21.65
N GLY A 149 8.40 -1.91 -20.47
CA GLY A 149 7.32 -1.11 -19.90
C GLY A 149 7.89 0.00 -19.04
N GLU A 150 7.25 1.12 -19.04
CA GLU A 150 7.54 2.20 -18.11
C GLU A 150 6.72 1.97 -16.84
N VAL A 151 7.34 2.06 -15.67
CA VAL A 151 6.64 1.97 -14.40
C VAL A 151 6.02 3.34 -14.12
N PRO A 152 4.69 3.44 -13.97
CA PRO A 152 4.06 4.73 -13.65
C PRO A 152 4.43 5.19 -12.24
N GLY A 153 4.27 6.51 -12.00
CA GLY A 153 4.42 7.09 -10.66
C GLY A 153 3.48 6.44 -9.65
N ASP A 154 3.94 6.26 -8.42
CA ASP A 154 3.16 5.64 -7.36
C ASP A 154 2.07 6.59 -6.85
N ILE A 155 0.81 6.14 -6.88
CA ILE A 155 -0.34 6.89 -6.39
C ILE A 155 -0.23 7.19 -4.87
N SER A 156 0.42 6.33 -4.09
CA SER A 156 0.64 6.57 -2.67
C SER A 156 1.61 7.73 -2.43
N SER A 157 2.66 7.84 -3.26
CA SER A 157 3.58 8.98 -3.21
C SER A 157 2.90 10.26 -3.73
N ALA A 158 2.12 10.16 -4.79
CA ALA A 158 1.33 11.26 -5.35
C ALA A 158 0.29 11.81 -4.36
N ALA A 159 -0.25 10.96 -3.48
CA ALA A 159 -1.31 11.29 -2.53
C ALA A 159 -1.01 12.51 -1.66
N TYR A 160 0.24 12.69 -1.24
CA TYR A 160 0.65 13.81 -0.41
C TYR A 160 0.62 15.13 -1.18
N PHE A 161 1.03 15.11 -2.43
CA PHE A 161 0.99 16.29 -3.31
C PHE A 161 -0.43 16.60 -3.78
N LEU A 162 -1.28 15.56 -3.97
CA LEU A 162 -2.71 15.74 -4.18
C LEU A 162 -3.34 16.49 -2.99
N ALA A 163 -3.04 16.06 -1.77
CA ALA A 163 -3.57 16.67 -0.57
C ALA A 163 -3.02 18.09 -0.34
N ALA A 164 -1.72 18.32 -0.54
CA ALA A 164 -1.11 19.64 -0.44
C ALA A 164 -1.79 20.63 -1.40
N ALA A 165 -2.00 20.23 -2.67
CA ALA A 165 -2.65 21.08 -3.65
C ALA A 165 -4.13 21.38 -3.33
N LEU A 166 -4.83 20.46 -2.67
CA LEU A 166 -6.21 20.65 -2.23
C LEU A 166 -6.33 21.58 -1.02
N LEU A 167 -5.31 21.61 -0.15
CA LEU A 167 -5.33 22.38 1.11
C LEU A 167 -4.74 23.77 1.00
N VAL A 168 -3.70 23.97 0.17
CA VAL A 168 -2.99 25.24 0.09
C VAL A 168 -3.73 26.19 -0.86
N PRO A 169 -4.21 27.37 -0.39
CA PRO A 169 -4.98 28.29 -1.19
C PRO A 169 -4.28 28.74 -2.48
N GLY A 170 -5.01 28.70 -3.59
CA GLY A 170 -4.51 29.12 -4.90
C GLY A 170 -3.66 28.09 -5.65
N SER A 171 -3.44 26.92 -5.08
CA SER A 171 -2.64 25.86 -5.70
C SER A 171 -3.28 25.28 -6.96
N GLU A 172 -2.45 25.05 -7.97
CA GLU A 172 -2.72 24.21 -9.14
C GLU A 172 -1.49 23.34 -9.40
N VAL A 173 -1.61 22.02 -9.27
CA VAL A 173 -0.50 21.08 -9.42
C VAL A 173 -0.82 20.03 -10.47
N LEU A 174 0.14 19.75 -11.37
CA LEU A 174 0.07 18.70 -12.37
C LEU A 174 1.10 17.59 -12.03
N LEU A 175 0.60 16.44 -11.58
CA LEU A 175 1.40 15.25 -11.37
C LEU A 175 1.34 14.38 -12.61
N LYS A 176 2.50 14.16 -13.25
CA LYS A 176 2.58 13.46 -14.54
C LYS A 176 2.72 11.95 -14.36
N HIS A 177 2.08 11.22 -15.28
CA HIS A 177 2.26 9.78 -15.45
C HIS A 177 2.08 8.96 -14.16
N VAL A 178 1.03 9.26 -13.39
CA VAL A 178 0.70 8.56 -12.15
C VAL A 178 -0.13 7.31 -12.46
N GLY A 179 0.15 6.20 -11.79
CA GLY A 179 -0.63 4.97 -11.88
C GLY A 179 -2.06 5.18 -11.36
N VAL A 180 -3.04 4.84 -12.18
CA VAL A 180 -4.48 4.98 -11.86
C VAL A 180 -5.21 3.64 -11.99
N ASN A 181 -4.55 2.57 -11.56
CA ASN A 181 -5.16 1.24 -11.53
C ASN A 181 -6.42 1.27 -10.65
N PRO A 182 -7.59 0.79 -11.13
CA PRO A 182 -8.86 0.80 -10.37
C PRO A 182 -8.80 0.09 -9.02
N THR A 183 -7.84 -0.82 -8.81
CA THR A 183 -7.61 -1.47 -7.51
C THR A 183 -6.73 -0.64 -6.56
N ARG A 184 -6.31 0.57 -6.98
CA ARG A 184 -5.44 1.50 -6.24
C ARG A 184 -5.93 2.95 -6.26
N ASP A 185 -6.95 3.26 -7.05
CA ASP A 185 -7.43 4.62 -7.28
C ASP A 185 -8.43 5.11 -6.21
N GLY A 186 -8.58 4.38 -5.12
CA GLY A 186 -9.53 4.70 -4.06
C GLY A 186 -9.43 6.13 -3.54
N ILE A 187 -8.20 6.65 -3.38
CA ILE A 187 -7.98 8.05 -2.99
C ILE A 187 -8.64 9.04 -3.96
N LEU A 188 -8.57 8.79 -5.27
CA LEU A 188 -9.18 9.68 -6.28
C LEU A 188 -10.71 9.66 -6.20
N ARG A 189 -11.29 8.50 -5.83
CA ARG A 189 -12.72 8.37 -5.59
C ARG A 189 -13.15 9.13 -4.33
N VAL A 190 -12.39 9.00 -3.25
CA VAL A 190 -12.65 9.75 -2.00
C VAL A 190 -12.50 11.25 -2.22
N ILE A 191 -11.43 11.73 -2.85
CA ILE A 191 -11.26 13.16 -3.16
C ILE A 191 -12.46 13.70 -3.92
N ARG A 192 -12.98 12.97 -4.91
CA ARG A 192 -14.20 13.39 -5.65
C ARG A 192 -15.46 13.39 -4.78
N SER A 193 -15.62 12.39 -3.89
CA SER A 193 -16.75 12.38 -2.95
C SER A 193 -16.68 13.53 -1.93
N MET A 194 -15.47 14.01 -1.65
CA MET A 194 -15.23 15.21 -0.85
C MET A 194 -15.37 16.52 -1.66
N ALA A 195 -15.81 16.45 -2.92
CA ALA A 195 -15.90 17.57 -3.88
C ALA A 195 -14.54 18.18 -4.28
N GLY A 196 -13.42 17.51 -4.08
CA GLY A 196 -12.10 17.96 -4.51
C GLY A 196 -11.94 17.98 -6.05
N ASP A 197 -11.35 19.05 -6.61
CA ASP A 197 -11.10 19.17 -8.06
C ASP A 197 -9.85 18.39 -8.46
N VAL A 198 -10.05 17.13 -8.84
CA VAL A 198 -9.02 16.26 -9.42
C VAL A 198 -9.45 15.76 -10.79
N ARG A 199 -8.64 16.04 -11.82
CA ARG A 199 -8.89 15.67 -13.21
C ARG A 199 -7.81 14.76 -13.75
N LEU A 200 -8.23 13.70 -14.46
CA LEU A 200 -7.34 12.77 -15.14
C LEU A 200 -7.18 13.20 -16.59
N LEU A 201 -5.97 13.57 -16.95
CA LEU A 201 -5.56 13.98 -18.29
C LEU A 201 -4.64 12.92 -18.90
N ASN A 202 -4.47 12.94 -20.20
CA ASN A 202 -3.48 12.11 -20.92
C ASN A 202 -3.47 10.63 -20.48
N LYS A 203 -4.67 10.04 -20.36
CA LYS A 203 -4.80 8.63 -19.96
C LYS A 203 -4.08 7.70 -20.94
N THR A 204 -3.27 6.82 -20.42
CA THR A 204 -2.46 5.88 -21.19
C THR A 204 -2.41 4.51 -20.49
N VAL A 205 -1.87 3.51 -21.19
CA VAL A 205 -1.49 2.22 -20.60
C VAL A 205 0.02 2.09 -20.76
N SER A 206 0.73 2.09 -19.64
CA SER A 206 2.18 1.95 -19.62
C SER A 206 2.55 0.49 -19.33
N GLY A 207 3.03 -0.21 -20.32
CA GLY A 207 3.25 -1.66 -20.24
C GLY A 207 1.92 -2.38 -20.01
N CYS A 208 1.58 -2.66 -18.76
CA CYS A 208 0.32 -3.31 -18.37
C CYS A 208 -0.53 -2.48 -17.41
N GLU A 209 -0.04 -1.32 -16.96
CA GLU A 209 -0.68 -0.51 -15.93
C GLU A 209 -1.33 0.75 -16.52
N PRO A 210 -2.58 1.07 -16.14
CA PRO A 210 -3.20 2.32 -16.51
C PRO A 210 -2.52 3.48 -15.77
N ALA A 211 -2.18 4.52 -16.51
CA ALA A 211 -1.57 5.74 -16.02
C ALA A 211 -2.28 6.99 -16.55
N ALA A 212 -2.19 8.10 -15.83
CA ALA A 212 -2.71 9.40 -16.25
C ALA A 212 -1.90 10.54 -15.64
N ASP A 213 -2.01 11.70 -16.23
CA ASP A 213 -1.62 12.95 -15.56
C ASP A 213 -2.78 13.38 -14.65
N LEU A 214 -2.46 13.79 -13.42
CA LEU A 214 -3.43 14.26 -12.44
C LEU A 214 -3.28 15.77 -12.29
N LEU A 215 -4.30 16.52 -12.68
CA LEU A 215 -4.40 17.95 -12.44
C LEU A 215 -5.28 18.19 -11.21
N ILE A 216 -4.73 18.87 -10.22
CA ILE A 216 -5.37 19.14 -8.93
C ILE A 216 -5.43 20.64 -8.71
N ARG A 217 -6.56 21.14 -8.18
CA ARG A 217 -6.73 22.52 -7.78
C ARG A 217 -7.25 22.64 -6.37
N TYR A 218 -6.80 23.68 -5.69
CA TYR A 218 -7.37 24.08 -4.40
C TYR A 218 -8.89 24.27 -4.51
N GLY A 219 -9.60 23.86 -3.46
CA GLY A 219 -11.06 24.03 -3.38
C GLY A 219 -11.61 23.60 -2.03
N SER A 220 -12.86 23.94 -1.76
CA SER A 220 -13.55 23.52 -0.55
C SER A 220 -13.80 22.02 -0.58
N LEU A 221 -13.44 21.34 0.52
CA LEU A 221 -13.69 19.92 0.71
C LEU A 221 -14.84 19.72 1.69
N HIS A 222 -15.57 18.62 1.51
CA HIS A 222 -16.68 18.23 2.38
C HIS A 222 -16.47 16.84 2.97
N GLY A 223 -17.03 16.61 4.15
CA GLY A 223 -16.99 15.31 4.81
C GLY A 223 -17.63 14.21 3.97
N THR A 224 -17.19 12.97 4.16
CA THR A 224 -17.64 11.80 3.41
C THR A 224 -17.53 10.51 4.23
N ASP A 225 -18.17 9.43 3.75
CA ASP A 225 -18.02 8.09 4.31
C ASP A 225 -16.98 7.26 3.55
N ILE A 226 -16.03 6.66 4.27
CA ILE A 226 -14.96 5.82 3.75
C ILE A 226 -15.04 4.46 4.45
N GLY A 227 -15.34 3.38 3.70
CA GLY A 227 -15.46 2.05 4.28
C GLY A 227 -15.71 0.97 3.23
N GLY A 228 -15.91 -0.26 3.67
CA GLY A 228 -16.25 -1.41 2.83
C GLY A 228 -15.19 -1.75 1.79
N ASP A 229 -15.66 -2.12 0.61
CA ASP A 229 -14.80 -2.53 -0.53
C ASP A 229 -13.85 -1.42 -1.04
N LEU A 230 -14.01 -0.19 -0.57
CA LEU A 230 -13.12 0.91 -0.90
C LEU A 230 -11.78 0.82 -0.14
N ILE A 231 -11.80 0.33 1.10
CA ILE A 231 -10.63 0.28 1.98
C ILE A 231 -9.42 -0.43 1.35
N PRO A 232 -9.52 -1.62 0.76
CA PRO A 232 -8.37 -2.28 0.12
C PRO A 232 -7.72 -1.47 -0.99
N THR A 233 -8.45 -0.54 -1.62
CA THR A 233 -7.97 0.27 -2.74
C THR A 233 -7.22 1.54 -2.31
N LEU A 234 -7.26 1.89 -1.01
CA LEU A 234 -6.71 3.13 -0.46
C LEU A 234 -6.18 3.01 0.99
N ILE A 235 -6.04 1.79 1.50
CA ILE A 235 -5.64 1.56 2.90
C ILE A 235 -4.37 2.31 3.30
N ASP A 236 -3.45 2.44 2.36
CA ASP A 236 -2.16 3.10 2.58
C ASP A 236 -2.26 4.63 2.49
N GLU A 237 -3.33 5.16 1.90
CA GLU A 237 -3.64 6.59 1.75
C GLU A 237 -4.57 7.12 2.86
N LEU A 238 -5.10 6.25 3.73
CA LEU A 238 -5.97 6.68 4.84
C LEU A 238 -5.33 7.72 5.76
N PRO A 239 -4.01 7.70 6.06
CA PRO A 239 -3.41 8.75 6.88
C PRO A 239 -3.57 10.15 6.28
N ILE A 240 -3.28 10.32 5.01
CA ILE A 240 -3.42 11.63 4.36
C ILE A 240 -4.90 12.00 4.13
N LEU A 241 -5.78 11.02 3.91
CA LEU A 241 -7.23 11.25 3.83
C LEU A 241 -7.82 11.70 5.17
N ALA A 242 -7.32 11.21 6.30
CA ALA A 242 -7.71 11.69 7.62
C ALA A 242 -7.29 13.16 7.85
N VAL A 243 -6.13 13.55 7.34
CA VAL A 243 -5.69 14.95 7.32
C VAL A 243 -6.66 15.79 6.47
N LEU A 244 -6.95 15.40 5.23
CA LEU A 244 -7.93 16.12 4.38
C LEU A 244 -9.29 16.26 5.07
N ALA A 245 -9.75 15.19 5.74
CA ALA A 245 -11.01 15.20 6.48
C ALA A 245 -11.04 16.19 7.64
N ALA A 246 -9.92 16.43 8.30
CA ALA A 246 -9.83 17.39 9.39
C ALA A 246 -9.97 18.84 8.93
N PHE A 247 -9.59 19.15 7.68
CA PHE A 247 -9.76 20.46 7.05
C PHE A 247 -11.09 20.59 6.27
N ALA A 248 -11.79 19.49 5.99
CA ALA A 248 -13.02 19.50 5.20
C ALA A 248 -14.23 19.94 6.02
N ASP A 249 -15.20 20.62 5.42
CA ASP A 249 -16.44 20.98 6.08
C ASP A 249 -17.31 19.73 6.34
N GLY A 250 -17.80 19.58 7.57
CA GLY A 250 -18.71 18.51 7.95
C GLY A 250 -18.00 17.31 8.57
N THR A 251 -18.63 16.14 8.50
CA THR A 251 -18.15 14.93 9.17
C THR A 251 -17.65 13.89 8.16
N THR A 252 -16.46 13.37 8.40
CA THR A 252 -15.95 12.19 7.69
C THR A 252 -15.93 11.00 8.64
N THR A 253 -16.48 9.87 8.19
CA THR A 253 -16.43 8.59 8.92
C THR A 253 -15.53 7.62 8.16
N ILE A 254 -14.52 7.08 8.85
CA ILE A 254 -13.66 6.01 8.35
C ILE A 254 -13.97 4.76 9.16
N ARG A 255 -14.29 3.64 8.47
CA ARG A 255 -14.58 2.33 9.07
C ARG A 255 -13.96 1.20 8.28
N ASP A 256 -13.98 -0.01 8.80
CA ASP A 256 -13.39 -1.22 8.17
C ASP A 256 -11.86 -1.10 7.94
N ALA A 257 -11.18 -0.21 8.66
CA ALA A 257 -9.76 0.12 8.50
C ALA A 257 -8.87 -0.50 9.60
N GLY A 258 -9.35 -1.51 10.31
CA GLY A 258 -8.63 -2.14 11.44
C GLY A 258 -7.23 -2.67 11.07
N GLU A 259 -6.98 -2.97 9.79
CA GLU A 259 -5.63 -3.38 9.32
C GLU A 259 -4.57 -2.27 9.48
N LEU A 260 -4.94 -1.01 9.67
CA LEU A 260 -4.01 0.07 9.97
C LEU A 260 -3.29 -0.10 11.32
N ARG A 261 -3.88 -0.85 12.26
CA ARG A 261 -3.29 -1.11 13.59
C ARG A 261 -2.07 -2.04 13.54
N VAL A 262 -1.93 -2.83 12.46
CA VAL A 262 -0.88 -3.85 12.29
C VAL A 262 0.07 -3.55 11.13
N LYS A 263 0.13 -2.28 10.72
CA LYS A 263 1.08 -1.80 9.70
C LYS A 263 2.48 -1.58 10.31
N GLU A 264 3.22 -0.62 9.82
CA GLU A 264 4.53 -0.21 10.36
C GLU A 264 4.43 0.26 11.82
N SER A 265 3.29 0.89 12.15
CA SER A 265 2.88 1.36 13.47
C SER A 265 1.36 1.13 13.64
N ASP A 266 0.79 1.37 14.82
CA ASP A 266 -0.67 1.51 14.99
C ASP A 266 -1.11 2.88 14.45
N ARG A 267 -1.26 2.95 13.12
CA ARG A 267 -1.61 4.19 12.40
C ARG A 267 -2.91 4.81 12.89
N LEU A 268 -3.92 3.98 13.27
CA LEU A 268 -5.20 4.50 13.76
C LEU A 268 -5.02 5.31 15.04
N SER A 269 -4.33 4.74 16.02
CA SER A 269 -4.08 5.41 17.29
C SER A 269 -3.25 6.68 17.12
N ILE A 270 -2.19 6.61 16.31
CA ILE A 270 -1.29 7.75 16.06
C ILE A 270 -2.03 8.87 15.32
N LEU A 271 -2.89 8.56 14.34
CA LEU A 271 -3.67 9.57 13.63
C LEU A 271 -4.63 10.30 14.56
N VAL A 272 -5.34 9.57 15.42
CA VAL A 272 -6.25 10.17 16.41
C VAL A 272 -5.48 11.08 17.37
N GLU A 273 -4.35 10.63 17.91
CA GLU A 273 -3.49 11.39 18.79
C GLU A 273 -2.94 12.67 18.12
N SER A 274 -2.36 12.52 16.95
CA SER A 274 -1.72 13.62 16.22
C SER A 274 -2.73 14.66 15.73
N LEU A 275 -3.88 14.26 15.19
CA LEU A 275 -4.94 15.18 14.80
C LEU A 275 -5.54 15.91 16.01
N THR A 276 -5.70 15.21 17.13
CA THR A 276 -6.16 15.83 18.39
C THR A 276 -5.15 16.88 18.87
N ALA A 277 -3.85 16.57 18.81
CA ALA A 277 -2.78 17.50 19.17
C ALA A 277 -2.79 18.78 18.32
N MET A 278 -3.21 18.70 17.06
CA MET A 278 -3.41 19.85 16.16
C MET A 278 -4.76 20.57 16.35
N GLY A 279 -5.60 20.13 17.30
CA GLY A 279 -6.91 20.74 17.58
C GLY A 279 -8.09 20.22 16.78
N ALA A 280 -7.93 19.12 16.02
CA ALA A 280 -9.02 18.49 15.29
C ALA A 280 -10.03 17.82 16.26
N ASP A 281 -11.30 17.82 15.85
CA ASP A 281 -12.35 17.04 16.53
C ASP A 281 -12.41 15.62 15.93
N VAL A 282 -11.64 14.74 16.52
CA VAL A 282 -11.51 13.35 16.08
C VAL A 282 -11.84 12.37 17.19
N THR A 283 -12.57 11.31 16.86
CA THR A 283 -12.92 10.22 17.79
C THR A 283 -12.52 8.90 17.14
N GLY A 284 -11.59 8.17 17.77
CA GLY A 284 -11.22 6.82 17.32
C GLY A 284 -12.34 5.81 17.60
N THR A 285 -12.50 4.84 16.70
CA THR A 285 -13.36 3.66 16.86
C THR A 285 -12.51 2.40 16.89
N GLU A 286 -13.12 1.23 17.04
CA GLU A 286 -12.39 -0.04 17.05
C GLU A 286 -11.61 -0.26 15.75
N ASP A 287 -12.21 0.06 14.60
CA ASP A 287 -11.68 -0.21 13.26
C ASP A 287 -11.57 1.04 12.37
N GLY A 288 -11.64 2.25 12.97
CA GLY A 288 -11.58 3.48 12.21
C GLY A 288 -11.61 4.74 13.07
N MET A 289 -12.23 5.82 12.54
CA MET A 289 -12.38 7.09 13.25
C MET A 289 -13.51 7.94 12.66
N ILE A 290 -14.02 8.88 13.46
CA ILE A 290 -14.95 9.92 13.06
C ILE A 290 -14.25 11.26 13.22
N ILE A 291 -14.19 12.05 12.15
CA ILE A 291 -13.53 13.35 12.11
C ILE A 291 -14.57 14.41 11.78
N ARG A 292 -14.72 15.40 12.65
CA ARG A 292 -15.58 16.57 12.43
C ARG A 292 -14.69 17.75 12.07
N GLY A 293 -14.59 18.00 10.78
CA GLY A 293 -13.70 19.03 10.23
C GLY A 293 -14.30 20.44 10.25
N GLY A 294 -13.73 21.35 9.45
CA GLY A 294 -14.15 22.75 9.37
C GLY A 294 -13.62 23.62 10.52
N ARG A 295 -12.67 23.14 11.32
CA ARG A 295 -11.98 23.91 12.35
C ARG A 295 -10.60 24.33 11.86
N SER A 296 -10.12 25.50 12.33
CA SER A 296 -8.72 25.85 12.15
C SER A 296 -7.86 24.92 12.99
N LEU A 297 -6.89 24.28 12.35
CA LEU A 297 -5.88 23.47 13.03
C LEU A 297 -4.66 24.33 13.33
N HIS A 298 -3.94 23.98 14.38
CA HIS A 298 -2.71 24.65 14.78
C HIS A 298 -1.51 23.72 14.79
N GLY A 299 -0.31 24.30 14.72
CA GLY A 299 0.94 23.56 14.81
C GLY A 299 1.06 22.78 16.11
N ALA A 300 1.76 21.64 16.05
CA ALA A 300 1.97 20.75 17.19
C ALA A 300 3.26 19.96 17.04
N VAL A 301 3.71 19.31 18.11
CA VAL A 301 4.78 18.32 18.07
C VAL A 301 4.15 16.96 17.73
N ILE A 302 4.53 16.38 16.61
CA ILE A 302 4.00 15.12 16.10
C ILE A 302 5.11 14.06 16.11
N ASP A 303 4.91 12.98 16.84
CA ASP A 303 5.79 11.80 16.72
C ASP A 303 5.31 10.91 15.57
N SER A 304 6.17 10.75 14.56
CA SER A 304 5.86 9.85 13.43
C SER A 304 5.93 8.36 13.80
N HIS A 305 6.47 8.02 14.96
CA HIS A 305 6.75 6.64 15.38
C HIS A 305 7.54 5.84 14.34
N LEU A 306 8.45 6.51 13.61
CA LEU A 306 9.23 5.95 12.50
C LEU A 306 8.35 5.48 11.32
N ASP A 307 7.09 5.92 11.25
CA ASP A 307 6.18 5.64 10.13
C ASP A 307 6.21 6.78 9.12
N HIS A 308 6.77 6.49 7.95
CA HIS A 308 6.92 7.46 6.87
C HIS A 308 5.59 8.06 6.40
N ARG A 309 4.46 7.31 6.47
CA ARG A 309 3.15 7.83 6.04
C ARG A 309 2.59 8.82 7.05
N ILE A 310 2.83 8.61 8.32
CA ILE A 310 2.49 9.58 9.36
C ILE A 310 3.33 10.84 9.15
N ALA A 311 4.66 10.73 9.03
CA ALA A 311 5.53 11.88 8.83
C ALA A 311 5.12 12.72 7.63
N MET A 312 4.90 12.11 6.46
CA MET A 312 4.50 12.83 5.24
C MET A 312 3.09 13.43 5.34
N SER A 313 2.14 12.74 5.99
CA SER A 313 0.78 13.27 6.15
C SER A 313 0.75 14.52 7.03
N PHE A 314 1.49 14.52 8.12
CA PHE A 314 1.54 15.69 9.00
C PHE A 314 2.45 16.82 8.50
N ALA A 315 3.43 16.53 7.64
CA ALA A 315 4.13 17.56 6.88
C ALA A 315 3.18 18.32 5.95
N VAL A 316 2.24 17.61 5.30
CA VAL A 316 1.20 18.25 4.48
C VAL A 316 0.19 18.99 5.36
N ALA A 317 -0.23 18.44 6.50
CA ALA A 317 -1.12 19.13 7.44
C ALA A 317 -0.54 20.47 7.91
N ALA A 318 0.77 20.51 8.16
CA ALA A 318 1.49 21.71 8.59
C ALA A 318 1.43 22.86 7.56
N LEU A 319 1.26 22.57 6.26
CA LEU A 319 1.13 23.62 5.22
C LEU A 319 -0.16 24.44 5.35
N ALA A 320 -1.18 23.88 5.98
CA ALA A 320 -2.51 24.50 6.09
C ALA A 320 -2.90 24.80 7.56
N ALA A 321 -2.07 24.46 8.53
CA ALA A 321 -2.28 24.74 9.94
C ALA A 321 -1.64 26.08 10.36
N ASP A 322 -2.18 26.70 11.40
CA ASP A 322 -1.64 27.92 11.98
C ASP A 322 -0.44 27.62 12.90
N GLY A 323 0.70 28.29 12.70
CA GLY A 323 1.90 28.16 13.54
C GLY A 323 2.84 27.05 13.07
N GLU A 324 3.79 26.67 13.94
CA GLU A 324 4.86 25.72 13.63
C GLU A 324 4.49 24.29 14.03
N THR A 325 4.88 23.34 13.20
CA THR A 325 4.74 21.89 13.50
C THR A 325 6.09 21.22 13.47
N ASP A 326 6.44 20.56 14.58
CA ASP A 326 7.65 19.75 14.69
C ASP A 326 7.32 18.28 14.47
N ILE A 327 7.98 17.63 13.50
CA ILE A 327 7.80 16.20 13.25
C ILE A 327 9.01 15.43 13.76
N LEU A 328 8.82 14.67 14.83
CA LEU A 328 9.86 13.81 15.36
C LEU A 328 10.07 12.62 14.45
N HIS A 329 11.33 12.20 14.29
CA HIS A 329 11.75 11.10 13.42
C HIS A 329 11.38 11.30 11.93
N ALA A 330 11.34 12.55 11.46
CA ALA A 330 10.96 12.92 10.10
C ALA A 330 11.78 12.22 9.00
N ASP A 331 13.02 11.84 9.28
CA ASP A 331 13.92 11.12 8.35
C ASP A 331 13.39 9.74 7.91
N CYS A 332 12.41 9.18 8.60
CA CYS A 332 11.80 7.88 8.23
C CYS A 332 11.14 7.91 6.84
N VAL A 333 10.84 9.08 6.29
CA VAL A 333 10.29 9.23 4.91
C VAL A 333 11.23 8.62 3.87
N ARG A 334 12.53 8.55 4.14
CA ARG A 334 13.54 7.98 3.24
C ARG A 334 13.30 6.49 2.92
N ILE A 335 12.51 5.80 3.73
CA ILE A 335 12.14 4.40 3.50
C ILE A 335 11.34 4.23 2.20
N SER A 336 10.46 5.18 1.87
CA SER A 336 9.57 5.09 0.71
C SER A 336 9.71 6.25 -0.27
N TYR A 337 10.08 7.45 0.20
CA TYR A 337 10.22 8.65 -0.62
C TYR A 337 11.40 9.50 -0.14
N PRO A 338 12.64 9.16 -0.52
CA PRO A 338 13.85 9.85 -0.03
C PRO A 338 13.88 11.35 -0.26
N ASP A 339 13.29 11.81 -1.36
CA ASP A 339 13.29 13.20 -1.80
C ASP A 339 12.03 13.99 -1.41
N PHE A 340 11.14 13.43 -0.60
CA PHE A 340 9.82 14.00 -0.28
C PHE A 340 9.85 15.46 0.14
N TYR A 341 10.66 15.81 1.14
CA TYR A 341 10.72 17.20 1.63
C TYR A 341 11.26 18.16 0.59
N ARG A 342 12.30 17.76 -0.15
CA ARG A 342 12.85 18.57 -1.25
C ARG A 342 11.80 18.85 -2.33
N ASP A 343 11.08 17.82 -2.74
CA ASP A 343 10.07 17.94 -3.80
C ASP A 343 8.85 18.76 -3.31
N LEU A 344 8.49 18.65 -2.03
CA LEU A 344 7.46 19.47 -1.42
C LEU A 344 7.86 20.94 -1.38
N GLU A 345 9.08 21.26 -0.94
CA GLU A 345 9.62 22.62 -0.91
C GLU A 345 9.68 23.27 -2.29
N GLN A 346 10.02 22.51 -3.33
CA GLN A 346 10.05 22.99 -4.71
C GLN A 346 8.67 23.42 -5.24
N LEU A 347 7.60 22.82 -4.74
CA LEU A 347 6.24 23.20 -5.13
C LEU A 347 5.69 24.41 -4.37
N LEU A 348 6.35 24.82 -3.30
CA LEU A 348 5.96 25.99 -2.49
C LEU A 348 6.62 27.30 -2.96
N GLN A 349 7.53 27.22 -3.93
CA GLN A 349 8.22 28.37 -4.55
C GLN A 349 7.45 28.86 -5.76
#